data_375aa154b6b635984a7983f39f63348a
#
_entry.id   375aa154b6b635984a7983f39f63348a
#
_cell.length_a   1.000
_cell.length_b   1.000
_cell.length_c   1.000
_cell.angle_alpha   90.00
_cell.angle_beta   90.00
_cell.angle_gamma   90.00
#
_symmetry.space_group_name_H-M   'P 1'
#
loop_
_entity.id
_entity.type
_entity.pdbx_description
1 polymer ?
#
loop_
_entity_poly.entity_id
_entity_poly.type
_entity_poly.pdbx_seq_one_letter_code
_entity_poly.pdbx_strand_id
1 'polypeptide(L)'
;MKTIENGNNVKLHYKGTFPDGEVFDDSRLRGDGMEVLVGAGKLLKAFESALVGMTEGETKKFSLKSEEAYGPRREEAIITAPRGAFPKDFEFKSGTTVQGRGPAGQPVLAKILSYNDETVTLDHNHPLAGKDLNFEVDVIAINALTNTTESTEKSFSDYTVKELRAFAKEKGIKGFSTMKKAELVES
;
A
#
# COMPACT_ATOMS: atom_id res chain seq x y z
N MET A 1 -29.03 4.73 -8.90
CA MET A 1 -27.95 4.43 -7.94
C MET A 1 -26.63 4.52 -8.70
N LYS A 2 -25.58 5.08 -8.11
CA LYS A 2 -24.26 5.12 -8.75
C LYS A 2 -23.64 3.73 -8.67
N THR A 3 -23.07 3.27 -9.77
CA THR A 3 -22.40 1.96 -9.87
C THR A 3 -20.90 2.20 -10.02
N ILE A 4 -20.09 1.36 -9.44
CA ILE A 4 -18.62 1.45 -9.55
C ILE A 4 -18.20 1.08 -10.97
N GLU A 5 -17.48 1.99 -11.62
CA GLU A 5 -16.86 1.82 -12.92
C GLU A 5 -15.35 2.12 -12.83
N ASN A 6 -14.58 1.65 -13.81
CA ASN A 6 -13.17 1.99 -13.90
C ASN A 6 -12.99 3.52 -13.95
N GLY A 7 -12.07 4.01 -13.15
CA GLY A 7 -11.79 5.42 -12.99
C GLY A 7 -12.59 6.10 -11.87
N ASN A 8 -13.54 5.44 -11.24
CA ASN A 8 -14.19 6.03 -10.08
C ASN A 8 -13.25 6.02 -8.86
N ASN A 9 -13.30 7.09 -8.07
CA ASN A 9 -12.71 7.10 -6.74
C ASN A 9 -13.75 6.58 -5.75
N VAL A 10 -13.46 5.45 -5.12
CA VAL A 10 -14.40 4.76 -4.23
C VAL A 10 -13.86 4.79 -2.81
N LYS A 11 -14.70 5.22 -1.87
CA LYS A 11 -14.44 5.05 -0.45
C LYS A 11 -15.15 3.79 0.02
N LEU A 12 -14.40 2.89 0.64
CA LEU A 12 -14.89 1.59 1.08
C LEU A 12 -14.25 1.14 2.38
N HIS A 13 -14.92 0.26 3.10
CA HIS A 13 -14.30 -0.61 4.08
C HIS A 13 -14.08 -2.00 3.50
N TYR A 14 -13.04 -2.65 3.98
CA TYR A 14 -12.83 -4.06 3.70
C TYR A 14 -12.34 -4.80 4.94
N LYS A 15 -12.64 -6.09 4.97
CA LYS A 15 -12.11 -7.05 5.93
C LYS A 15 -11.57 -8.25 5.16
N GLY A 16 -10.31 -8.57 5.39
CA GLY A 16 -9.65 -9.72 4.81
C GLY A 16 -9.49 -10.84 5.84
N THR A 17 -9.91 -12.05 5.46
CA THR A 17 -9.79 -13.25 6.30
C THR A 17 -9.19 -14.40 5.51
N PHE A 18 -8.54 -15.31 6.22
CA PHE A 18 -8.18 -16.61 5.68
C PHE A 18 -9.39 -17.55 5.63
N PRO A 19 -9.30 -18.71 4.94
CA PRO A 19 -10.40 -19.68 4.87
C PRO A 19 -10.82 -20.25 6.24
N ASP A 20 -9.92 -20.25 7.22
CA ASP A 20 -10.18 -20.66 8.61
C ASP A 20 -10.89 -19.57 9.45
N GLY A 21 -11.09 -18.37 8.86
CA GLY A 21 -11.76 -17.25 9.51
C GLY A 21 -10.83 -16.29 10.25
N GLU A 22 -9.52 -16.58 10.34
CA GLU A 22 -8.55 -15.65 10.91
C GLU A 22 -8.49 -14.35 10.10
N VAL A 23 -8.60 -13.21 10.78
CA VAL A 23 -8.53 -11.88 10.15
C VAL A 23 -7.07 -11.49 9.97
N PHE A 24 -6.65 -11.23 8.74
CA PHE A 24 -5.29 -10.74 8.47
C PHE A 24 -5.26 -9.22 8.26
N ASP A 25 -6.37 -8.62 7.86
CA ASP A 25 -6.48 -7.16 7.69
C ASP A 25 -7.93 -6.69 7.81
N ASP A 26 -8.14 -5.52 8.44
CA ASP A 26 -9.44 -4.87 8.55
C ASP A 26 -9.26 -3.35 8.52
N SER A 27 -9.80 -2.71 7.48
CA SER A 27 -9.71 -1.26 7.32
C SER A 27 -10.47 -0.49 8.40
N ARG A 28 -11.49 -1.08 9.02
CA ARG A 28 -12.26 -0.44 10.09
C ARG A 28 -11.41 -0.17 11.33
N LEU A 29 -10.38 -0.99 11.57
CA LEU A 29 -9.44 -0.79 12.67
C LEU A 29 -8.49 0.40 12.45
N ARG A 30 -8.41 0.91 11.21
CA ARG A 30 -7.54 2.04 10.83
C ARG A 30 -8.30 3.37 10.68
N GLY A 31 -9.63 3.39 10.83
CA GLY A 31 -10.43 4.62 10.81
C GLY A 31 -11.42 4.73 9.64
N ASP A 32 -11.40 5.86 8.92
CA ASP A 32 -12.50 6.33 8.03
C ASP A 32 -12.69 5.58 6.70
N GLY A 33 -12.16 4.38 6.55
CA GLY A 33 -12.21 3.64 5.32
C GLY A 33 -11.06 3.96 4.36
N MET A 34 -10.93 3.16 3.33
CA MET A 34 -9.90 3.27 2.31
C MET A 34 -10.47 3.92 1.05
N GLU A 35 -9.76 4.91 0.51
CA GLU A 35 -10.07 5.51 -0.78
C GLU A 35 -9.22 4.86 -1.87
N VAL A 36 -9.87 4.39 -2.93
CA VAL A 36 -9.22 3.70 -4.02
C VAL A 36 -9.72 4.23 -5.37
N LEU A 37 -8.80 4.41 -6.29
CA LEU A 37 -9.11 4.68 -7.69
C LEU A 37 -9.20 3.33 -8.42
N VAL A 38 -10.41 2.93 -8.78
CA VAL A 38 -10.67 1.66 -9.46
C VAL A 38 -10.10 1.68 -10.89
N GLY A 39 -9.34 0.64 -11.24
CA GLY A 39 -8.66 0.55 -12.54
C GLY A 39 -7.27 1.18 -12.57
N ALA A 40 -6.77 1.75 -11.46
CA ALA A 40 -5.42 2.28 -11.37
C ALA A 40 -4.33 1.20 -11.20
N GLY A 41 -4.71 -0.06 -11.01
CA GLY A 41 -3.78 -1.17 -10.80
C GLY A 41 -3.03 -1.12 -9.47
N LYS A 42 -3.53 -0.35 -8.50
CA LYS A 42 -2.96 -0.24 -7.15
C LYS A 42 -3.44 -1.37 -6.22
N LEU A 43 -4.50 -2.05 -6.58
CA LEU A 43 -5.07 -3.19 -5.88
C LEU A 43 -4.86 -4.47 -6.68
N LEU A 44 -5.13 -5.62 -6.05
CA LEU A 44 -5.19 -6.89 -6.76
C LEU A 44 -6.25 -6.80 -7.87
N LYS A 45 -5.91 -7.23 -9.08
CA LYS A 45 -6.81 -7.15 -10.25
C LYS A 45 -8.16 -7.82 -9.98
N ALA A 46 -8.15 -8.98 -9.35
CA ALA A 46 -9.37 -9.70 -9.00
C ALA A 46 -10.21 -8.95 -7.95
N PHE A 47 -9.56 -8.25 -7.02
CA PHE A 47 -10.23 -7.37 -6.05
C PHE A 47 -10.90 -6.18 -6.75
N GLU A 48 -10.18 -5.47 -7.65
CA GLU A 48 -10.74 -4.37 -8.45
C GLU A 48 -11.92 -4.87 -9.30
N SER A 49 -11.79 -6.03 -9.96
CA SER A 49 -12.87 -6.62 -10.74
C SER A 49 -14.11 -6.96 -9.90
N ALA A 50 -13.93 -7.35 -8.65
CA ALA A 50 -15.04 -7.64 -7.75
C ALA A 50 -15.80 -6.37 -7.31
N LEU A 51 -15.12 -5.20 -7.29
CA LEU A 51 -15.72 -3.90 -6.99
C LEU A 51 -16.56 -3.35 -8.12
N VAL A 52 -16.15 -3.59 -9.39
CA VAL A 52 -16.87 -3.09 -10.56
C VAL A 52 -18.30 -3.65 -10.57
N GLY A 53 -19.28 -2.76 -10.78
CA GLY A 53 -20.70 -3.09 -10.75
C GLY A 53 -21.37 -3.00 -9.38
N MET A 54 -20.61 -2.86 -8.29
CA MET A 54 -21.20 -2.61 -6.96
C MET A 54 -21.77 -1.19 -6.86
N THR A 55 -22.75 -1.04 -5.98
CA THR A 55 -23.44 0.25 -5.73
C THR A 55 -23.06 0.82 -4.38
N GLU A 56 -23.29 2.11 -4.19
CA GLU A 56 -23.08 2.79 -2.91
C GLU A 56 -24.01 2.19 -1.83
N GLY A 57 -23.43 1.87 -0.67
CA GLY A 57 -24.11 1.18 0.43
C GLY A 57 -24.17 -0.34 0.30
N GLU A 58 -23.62 -0.92 -0.76
CA GLU A 58 -23.60 -2.36 -0.96
C GLU A 58 -22.45 -3.04 -0.22
N THR A 59 -22.75 -4.18 0.38
CA THR A 59 -21.77 -5.10 0.97
C THR A 59 -21.63 -6.34 0.09
N LYS A 60 -20.42 -6.70 -0.28
CA LYS A 60 -20.12 -7.91 -1.07
C LYS A 60 -19.03 -8.74 -0.42
N LYS A 61 -19.25 -10.06 -0.42
CA LYS A 61 -18.25 -11.04 0.00
C LYS A 61 -17.77 -11.81 -1.21
N PHE A 62 -16.47 -11.99 -1.32
CA PHE A 62 -15.86 -12.78 -2.39
C PHE A 62 -14.55 -13.41 -1.90
N SER A 63 -14.13 -14.47 -2.59
CA SER A 63 -12.89 -15.18 -2.31
C SER A 63 -11.96 -15.05 -3.50
N LEU A 64 -10.69 -14.83 -3.23
CA LEU A 64 -9.62 -14.84 -4.23
C LEU A 64 -8.72 -16.04 -3.95
N LYS A 65 -8.45 -16.82 -4.98
CA LYS A 65 -7.43 -17.86 -4.88
C LYS A 65 -6.04 -17.23 -4.83
N SER A 66 -5.09 -17.97 -4.29
CA SER A 66 -3.71 -17.49 -4.16
C SER A 66 -3.14 -16.97 -5.47
N GLU A 67 -3.48 -17.60 -6.62
CA GLU A 67 -3.04 -17.21 -7.97
C GLU A 67 -3.59 -15.84 -8.41
N GLU A 68 -4.79 -15.47 -7.95
CA GLU A 68 -5.47 -14.21 -8.24
C GLU A 68 -5.11 -13.10 -7.24
N ALA A 69 -4.47 -13.48 -6.12
CA ALA A 69 -4.05 -12.60 -5.05
C ALA A 69 -2.53 -12.33 -5.12
N TYR A 70 -1.76 -12.91 -4.21
CA TYR A 70 -0.31 -12.68 -4.11
C TYR A 70 0.53 -13.76 -4.80
N GLY A 71 -0.11 -14.62 -5.57
CA GLY A 71 0.53 -15.73 -6.27
C GLY A 71 0.80 -16.95 -5.38
N PRO A 72 1.21 -18.08 -6.00
CA PRO A 72 1.60 -19.27 -5.26
C PRO A 72 2.88 -19.01 -4.47
N ARG A 73 3.04 -19.73 -3.38
CA ARG A 73 4.32 -19.76 -2.67
C ARG A 73 5.37 -20.42 -3.54
N ARG A 74 6.51 -19.75 -3.73
CA ARG A 74 7.62 -20.23 -4.57
C ARG A 74 8.72 -20.81 -3.69
N GLU A 75 9.08 -22.05 -3.91
CA GLU A 75 10.21 -22.70 -3.23
C GLU A 75 11.54 -21.99 -3.55
N GLU A 76 11.68 -21.47 -4.78
CA GLU A 76 12.85 -20.73 -5.26
C GLU A 76 13.07 -19.39 -4.51
N ALA A 77 12.02 -18.87 -3.87
CA ALA A 77 12.12 -17.69 -3.02
C ALA A 77 12.54 -18.01 -1.58
N ILE A 78 12.75 -19.30 -1.28
CA ILE A 78 13.30 -19.76 -0.01
C ILE A 78 14.79 -19.96 -0.22
N ILE A 79 15.61 -19.11 0.38
CA ILE A 79 17.06 -19.13 0.23
C ILE A 79 17.75 -19.39 1.56
N THR A 80 18.89 -20.01 1.51
CA THR A 80 19.76 -20.20 2.66
C THR A 80 20.93 -19.22 2.56
N ALA A 81 21.06 -18.35 3.56
CA ALA A 81 22.13 -17.37 3.66
C ALA A 81 23.11 -17.76 4.77
N PRO A 82 24.41 -17.44 4.65
CA PRO A 82 25.35 -17.66 5.74
C PRO A 82 25.01 -16.74 6.92
N ARG A 83 25.09 -17.24 8.13
CA ARG A 83 24.84 -16.46 9.36
C ARG A 83 25.74 -15.22 9.47
N GLY A 84 26.94 -15.29 8.90
CA GLY A 84 27.89 -14.18 8.85
C GLY A 84 27.45 -12.99 7.97
N ALA A 85 26.38 -13.12 7.18
CA ALA A 85 25.78 -12.01 6.45
C ALA A 85 24.94 -11.07 7.34
N PHE A 86 24.68 -11.47 8.58
CA PHE A 86 23.94 -10.68 9.57
C PHE A 86 24.88 -10.02 10.57
N PRO A 87 24.44 -8.92 11.23
CA PRO A 87 25.22 -8.33 12.32
C PRO A 87 25.51 -9.35 13.42
N LYS A 88 26.69 -9.23 14.07
CA LYS A 88 27.12 -10.19 15.10
C LYS A 88 26.17 -10.29 16.29
N ASP A 89 25.51 -9.19 16.61
CA ASP A 89 24.56 -9.07 17.74
C ASP A 89 23.10 -9.33 17.32
N PHE A 90 22.90 -9.88 16.11
CA PHE A 90 21.55 -10.14 15.61
C PHE A 90 20.93 -11.37 16.29
N GLU A 91 19.79 -11.14 16.96
CA GLU A 91 19.01 -12.23 17.56
C GLU A 91 18.13 -12.93 16.52
N PHE A 92 18.43 -14.18 16.23
CA PHE A 92 17.64 -14.99 15.31
C PHE A 92 16.44 -15.60 16.04
N LYS A 93 15.25 -15.38 15.47
CA LYS A 93 14.00 -16.01 15.92
C LYS A 93 13.23 -16.50 14.70
N SER A 94 12.87 -17.80 14.66
CA SER A 94 12.00 -18.33 13.61
C SER A 94 10.67 -17.59 13.60
N GLY A 95 10.16 -17.27 12.40
CA GLY A 95 8.95 -16.51 12.22
C GLY A 95 9.13 -14.98 12.18
N THR A 96 10.28 -14.44 12.58
CA THR A 96 10.57 -13.00 12.52
C THR A 96 10.82 -12.57 11.08
N THR A 97 10.25 -11.41 10.70
CA THR A 97 10.53 -10.76 9.42
C THR A 97 11.74 -9.85 9.57
N VAL A 98 12.70 -10.00 8.68
CA VAL A 98 13.91 -9.20 8.59
C VAL A 98 13.92 -8.40 7.31
N GLN A 99 14.53 -7.24 7.36
CA GLN A 99 14.78 -6.42 6.18
C GLN A 99 16.25 -6.55 5.78
N GLY A 100 16.48 -6.93 4.55
CA GLY A 100 17.80 -7.00 3.94
C GLY A 100 17.91 -6.13 2.70
N ARG A 101 19.03 -6.29 1.98
CA ARG A 101 19.23 -5.68 0.66
C ARG A 101 19.35 -6.80 -0.37
N GLY A 102 18.57 -6.69 -1.44
CA GLY A 102 18.68 -7.58 -2.59
C GLY A 102 19.93 -7.32 -3.43
N PRO A 103 20.18 -8.13 -4.46
CA PRO A 103 21.37 -8.04 -5.30
C PRO A 103 21.58 -6.69 -5.98
N ALA A 104 20.50 -5.96 -6.26
CA ALA A 104 20.52 -4.61 -6.86
C ALA A 104 20.47 -3.48 -5.79
N GLY A 105 20.65 -3.81 -4.49
CA GLY A 105 20.63 -2.85 -3.39
C GLY A 105 19.24 -2.44 -2.90
N GLN A 106 18.18 -2.93 -3.54
CA GLN A 106 16.80 -2.66 -3.15
C GLN A 106 16.49 -3.30 -1.78
N PRO A 107 15.65 -2.66 -0.94
CA PRO A 107 15.20 -3.26 0.29
C PRO A 107 14.33 -4.49 -0.01
N VAL A 108 14.64 -5.61 0.64
CA VAL A 108 13.86 -6.85 0.56
C VAL A 108 13.49 -7.30 1.95
N LEU A 109 12.27 -7.80 2.08
CA LEU A 109 11.79 -8.41 3.32
C LEU A 109 11.90 -9.92 3.20
N ALA A 110 12.29 -10.58 4.28
CA ALA A 110 12.34 -12.02 4.35
C ALA A 110 11.91 -12.50 5.74
N LYS A 111 11.20 -13.62 5.79
CA LYS A 111 10.83 -14.27 7.05
C LYS A 111 11.87 -15.36 7.37
N ILE A 112 12.39 -15.35 8.59
CA ILE A 112 13.27 -16.41 9.05
C ILE A 112 12.42 -17.68 9.27
N LEU A 113 12.71 -18.75 8.51
CA LEU A 113 12.05 -20.04 8.70
C LEU A 113 12.78 -20.87 9.75
N SER A 114 14.09 -20.97 9.62
CA SER A 114 14.96 -21.71 10.54
C SER A 114 16.36 -21.13 10.51
N TYR A 115 17.16 -21.47 11.50
CA TYR A 115 18.56 -21.09 11.58
C TYR A 115 19.35 -22.13 12.39
N ASN A 116 20.66 -22.17 12.14
CA ASN A 116 21.63 -22.91 12.90
C ASN A 116 22.88 -22.06 13.11
N ASP A 117 23.98 -22.64 13.55
CA ASP A 117 25.22 -21.92 13.84
C ASP A 117 25.92 -21.38 12.57
N GLU A 118 25.64 -21.92 11.39
CA GLU A 118 26.31 -21.59 10.15
C GLU A 118 25.39 -20.85 9.17
N THR A 119 24.09 -21.18 9.16
CA THR A 119 23.17 -20.73 8.12
C THR A 119 21.82 -20.28 8.68
N VAL A 120 21.12 -19.46 7.88
CA VAL A 120 19.76 -18.98 8.13
C VAL A 120 18.94 -19.21 6.87
N THR A 121 17.80 -19.88 7.00
CA THR A 121 16.84 -20.08 5.91
C THR A 121 15.82 -18.95 5.92
N LEU A 122 15.73 -18.25 4.82
CA LEU A 122 14.92 -17.05 4.60
C LEU A 122 13.85 -17.30 3.55
N ASP A 123 12.63 -16.95 3.85
CA ASP A 123 11.51 -16.98 2.92
C ASP A 123 11.22 -15.56 2.42
N HIS A 124 11.49 -15.30 1.16
CA HIS A 124 11.23 -14.03 0.48
C HIS A 124 9.84 -13.95 -0.16
N ASN A 125 9.01 -14.99 0.00
CA ASN A 125 7.62 -14.92 -0.45
C ASN A 125 6.85 -13.85 0.29
N HIS A 126 5.83 -13.31 -0.39
CA HIS A 126 4.87 -12.45 0.29
C HIS A 126 4.20 -13.22 1.45
N PRO A 127 3.96 -12.62 2.63
CA PRO A 127 3.34 -13.30 3.78
C PRO A 127 2.00 -13.99 3.49
N LEU A 128 1.29 -13.51 2.46
CA LEU A 128 0.00 -14.05 2.00
C LEU A 128 0.14 -14.93 0.74
N ALA A 129 1.35 -15.15 0.20
CA ALA A 129 1.55 -16.02 -0.95
C ALA A 129 1.16 -17.47 -0.64
N GLY A 130 0.53 -18.14 -1.59
CA GLY A 130 0.05 -19.51 -1.46
C GLY A 130 -1.20 -19.66 -0.56
N LYS A 131 -1.81 -18.55 -0.14
CA LYS A 131 -3.03 -18.55 0.67
C LYS A 131 -4.20 -18.04 -0.12
N ASP A 132 -5.33 -18.72 -0.03
CA ASP A 132 -6.60 -18.19 -0.49
C ASP A 132 -7.10 -17.14 0.49
N LEU A 133 -7.74 -16.11 -0.02
CA LEU A 133 -8.17 -14.95 0.77
C LEU A 133 -9.67 -14.71 0.57
N ASN A 134 -10.35 -14.44 1.66
CA ASN A 134 -11.75 -14.01 1.65
C ASN A 134 -11.81 -12.52 1.97
N PHE A 135 -12.60 -11.80 1.22
CA PHE A 135 -12.84 -10.37 1.44
C PHE A 135 -14.32 -10.10 1.64
N GLU A 136 -14.60 -9.24 2.59
CA GLU A 136 -15.89 -8.58 2.75
C GLU A 136 -15.65 -7.09 2.52
N VAL A 137 -16.38 -6.49 1.59
CA VAL A 137 -16.22 -5.09 1.20
C VAL A 137 -17.55 -4.37 1.35
N ASP A 138 -17.52 -3.20 2.00
CA ASP A 138 -18.65 -2.29 2.11
C ASP A 138 -18.33 -0.99 1.38
N VAL A 139 -19.12 -0.67 0.38
CA VAL A 139 -18.98 0.58 -0.39
C VAL A 139 -19.63 1.73 0.38
N ILE A 140 -18.84 2.69 0.82
CA ILE A 140 -19.31 3.85 1.58
C ILE A 140 -19.79 4.96 0.63
N ALA A 141 -18.97 5.29 -0.37
CA ALA A 141 -19.27 6.34 -1.32
C ALA A 141 -18.58 6.09 -2.67
N ILE A 142 -19.26 6.48 -3.74
CA ILE A 142 -18.74 6.45 -5.11
C ILE A 142 -18.65 7.88 -5.61
N ASN A 143 -17.44 8.40 -5.72
CA ASN A 143 -17.19 9.69 -6.36
C ASN A 143 -16.99 9.43 -7.85
N ALA A 144 -17.87 10.02 -8.70
CA ALA A 144 -17.63 10.02 -10.13
C ALA A 144 -16.23 10.63 -10.36
N LEU A 145 -15.57 10.22 -11.47
CA LEU A 145 -14.40 10.94 -11.94
C LEU A 145 -14.70 12.45 -11.86
N THR A 146 -14.30 13.09 -10.77
CA THR A 146 -13.67 14.34 -11.01
C THR A 146 -12.44 13.97 -11.82
N ASN A 147 -12.33 14.45 -13.06
CA ASN A 147 -11.05 14.71 -13.68
C ASN A 147 -10.32 15.73 -12.79
N THR A 148 -10.04 15.33 -11.60
CA THR A 148 -9.02 15.85 -10.75
C THR A 148 -7.82 14.95 -11.04
N THR A 149 -7.23 15.19 -12.17
CA THR A 149 -5.83 15.63 -12.28
C THR A 149 -5.58 16.74 -11.26
N GLU A 150 -5.64 16.37 -10.03
CA GLU A 150 -5.29 17.14 -8.84
C GLU A 150 -4.84 16.16 -7.74
N SER A 151 -3.87 15.27 -8.04
CA SER A 151 -2.50 15.55 -7.64
C SER A 151 -1.97 16.62 -8.62
N THR A 152 -2.50 17.79 -8.58
CA THR A 152 -1.71 18.96 -8.77
C THR A 152 -0.78 19.01 -7.54
N GLU A 153 0.38 18.35 -7.64
CA GLU A 153 1.55 19.17 -7.48
C GLU A 153 1.43 20.23 -8.58
N LYS A 154 0.61 21.27 -8.35
CA LYS A 154 0.92 22.59 -8.90
C LYS A 154 2.35 22.79 -8.45
N SER A 155 3.28 22.68 -9.39
CA SER A 155 4.64 23.06 -9.13
C SER A 155 4.53 24.43 -8.48
N PHE A 156 5.26 24.69 -7.41
CA PHE A 156 5.21 26.01 -6.76
C PHE A 156 5.39 27.15 -7.77
N SER A 157 5.95 26.84 -8.96
CA SER A 157 6.03 27.74 -10.12
C SER A 157 4.69 28.16 -10.72
N ASP A 158 3.60 27.43 -10.52
CA ASP A 158 2.25 27.73 -11.07
C ASP A 158 1.42 28.62 -10.13
N TYR A 159 1.87 28.78 -8.89
CA TYR A 159 1.23 29.66 -7.93
C TYR A 159 1.58 31.13 -8.19
N THR A 160 0.63 32.01 -7.96
CA THR A 160 0.90 33.45 -7.95
C THR A 160 1.74 33.83 -6.73
N VAL A 161 2.48 34.94 -6.80
CA VAL A 161 3.27 35.46 -5.67
C VAL A 161 2.41 35.66 -4.41
N LYS A 162 1.13 36.02 -4.58
CA LYS A 162 0.18 36.22 -3.49
C LYS A 162 -0.17 34.92 -2.78
N GLU A 163 -0.36 33.83 -3.52
CA GLU A 163 -0.66 32.51 -2.98
C GLU A 163 0.57 31.89 -2.31
N LEU A 164 1.76 32.02 -2.92
CA LEU A 164 3.01 31.56 -2.33
C LEU A 164 3.31 32.28 -1.00
N ARG A 165 3.04 33.58 -0.91
CA ARG A 165 3.18 34.32 0.35
C ARG A 165 2.19 33.90 1.42
N ALA A 166 0.95 33.55 1.06
CA ALA A 166 -0.02 33.00 1.99
C ALA A 166 0.43 31.65 2.55
N PHE A 167 0.96 30.79 1.69
CA PHE A 167 1.51 29.48 2.05
C PHE A 167 2.75 29.60 2.96
N ALA A 168 3.67 30.51 2.63
CA ALA A 168 4.86 30.77 3.45
C ALA A 168 4.51 31.31 4.84
N LYS A 169 3.45 32.13 4.94
CA LYS A 169 2.91 32.60 6.22
C LYS A 169 2.36 31.46 7.07
N GLU A 170 1.60 30.55 6.46
CA GLU A 170 1.02 29.39 7.14
C GLU A 170 2.09 28.41 7.64
N LYS A 171 3.17 28.24 6.87
CA LYS A 171 4.33 27.41 7.23
C LYS A 171 5.34 28.08 8.17
N GLY A 172 5.12 29.36 8.53
CA GLY A 172 5.96 30.09 9.47
C GLY A 172 7.34 30.49 8.92
N ILE A 173 7.48 30.57 7.60
CA ILE A 173 8.73 31.00 6.94
C ILE A 173 8.93 32.50 7.20
N LYS A 174 10.07 32.86 7.75
CA LYS A 174 10.40 34.28 8.04
C LYS A 174 10.91 34.99 6.77
N GLY A 175 10.51 36.25 6.56
CA GLY A 175 10.99 37.09 5.47
C GLY A 175 10.21 36.94 4.14
N PHE A 176 9.17 36.12 4.07
CA PHE A 176 8.38 35.84 2.87
C PHE A 176 7.77 37.07 2.19
N SER A 177 7.57 38.16 2.92
CA SER A 177 6.94 39.38 2.38
C SER A 177 7.79 40.13 1.36
N THR A 178 9.10 39.96 1.41
CA THR A 178 10.07 40.61 0.52
C THR A 178 10.67 39.67 -0.56
N MET A 179 10.39 38.35 -0.46
CA MET A 179 10.89 37.35 -1.39
C MET A 179 10.24 37.47 -2.78
N LYS A 180 11.06 37.26 -3.82
CA LYS A 180 10.60 37.12 -5.21
C LYS A 180 10.00 35.73 -5.43
N LYS A 181 9.26 35.54 -6.54
CA LYS A 181 8.59 34.27 -6.86
C LYS A 181 9.55 33.07 -6.86
N ALA A 182 10.73 33.23 -7.43
CA ALA A 182 11.75 32.16 -7.48
C ALA A 182 12.22 31.74 -6.07
N GLU A 183 12.44 32.69 -5.17
CA GLU A 183 12.89 32.45 -3.79
C GLU A 183 11.79 31.81 -2.92
N LEU A 184 10.51 32.09 -3.23
CA LEU A 184 9.37 31.48 -2.55
C LEU A 184 9.08 30.04 -3.01
N VAL A 185 9.61 29.62 -4.15
CA VAL A 185 9.48 28.27 -4.71
C VAL A 185 10.56 27.33 -4.16
N GLU A 186 11.73 27.87 -3.81
CA GLU A 186 12.88 27.11 -3.32
C GLU A 186 12.97 27.06 -1.78
N SER A 187 12.13 27.79 -1.05
CA SER A 187 12.10 27.87 0.41
C SER A 187 11.04 26.95 1.01
#